data_4bd0457c83d44fa5bee7b68f94e19420
#
_entry.id   4bd0457c83d44fa5bee7b68f94e19420
#
_cell.length_a   1.000
_cell.length_b   1.000
_cell.length_c   1.000
_cell.angle_alpha   90.00
_cell.angle_beta   90.00
_cell.angle_gamma   90.00
#
_symmetry.space_group_name_H-M   'P 1'
#
loop_
_entity.id
_entity.type
_entity.pdbx_description
1 polymer ?
#
loop_
_entity_poly.entity_id
_entity_poly.type
_entity_poly.pdbx_seq_one_letter_code
_entity_poly.pdbx_strand_id
1 'polypeptide(L)'
;PIVERLSENREFKVIVLNRGNRNEGLPERVDSLTCDYNDTDSMKRVLDSYYDVVINFILFTPEQAKRDVELFTGRVGQYIFISTVASRNHELTCLIDEESLAGNRFGDYGKNKGLAEDVFTASDLPYTIVRPSQTYSEDRFPLSVKGKSYWPVIQRMIDGKEVIVHGDGQSVWASTHADEFAELFVSVVGHDASINEVYQIMNDTPHTWDDVYREFAKQLNVEYKPVYISKDILKKSRKYDLMTSIQGDKHFSNIYDVSKIKALNPGFEFKIGLKEGVEGFLNYCDANIDAKVYEPDFDAWCDALIASYKQALSTIEIQ
;
A
#
# COMPACT_ATOMS: atom_id res chain seq x y z
N PRO A 1 0.08 -12.97 -6.12
CA PRO A 1 1.09 -13.62 -5.25
C PRO A 1 0.47 -14.39 -4.06
N ILE A 2 -0.40 -13.78 -3.21
CA ILE A 2 -0.96 -14.46 -2.02
C ILE A 2 -1.81 -15.67 -2.42
N VAL A 3 -2.75 -15.51 -3.35
CA VAL A 3 -3.63 -16.59 -3.83
C VAL A 3 -2.81 -17.72 -4.45
N GLU A 4 -1.80 -17.39 -5.23
CA GLU A 4 -0.88 -18.34 -5.86
C GLU A 4 -0.14 -19.15 -4.79
N ARG A 5 0.55 -18.48 -3.84
CA ARG A 5 1.29 -19.14 -2.76
C ARG A 5 0.39 -20.02 -1.89
N LEU A 6 -0.81 -19.56 -1.53
CA LEU A 6 -1.76 -20.38 -0.79
C LEU A 6 -2.24 -21.58 -1.58
N SER A 7 -2.44 -21.43 -2.91
CA SER A 7 -2.89 -22.53 -3.77
C SER A 7 -1.82 -23.59 -4.03
N GLU A 8 -0.53 -23.24 -3.92
CA GLU A 8 0.59 -24.18 -4.02
C GLU A 8 0.68 -25.08 -2.80
N ASN A 9 0.26 -24.60 -1.63
CA ASN A 9 0.19 -25.44 -0.42
C ASN A 9 -1.03 -26.36 -0.51
N ARG A 10 -0.79 -27.66 -0.51
CA ARG A 10 -1.83 -28.71 -0.65
C ARG A 10 -2.75 -28.84 0.57
N GLU A 11 -2.37 -28.25 1.70
CA GLU A 11 -3.18 -28.24 2.91
C GLU A 11 -4.33 -27.23 2.82
N PHE A 12 -4.22 -26.24 1.92
CA PHE A 12 -5.26 -25.25 1.72
C PHE A 12 -6.19 -25.57 0.55
N LYS A 13 -7.48 -25.44 0.78
CA LYS A 13 -8.49 -25.26 -0.26
C LYS A 13 -8.79 -23.76 -0.36
N VAL A 14 -8.30 -23.13 -1.41
CA VAL A 14 -8.44 -21.69 -1.61
C VAL A 14 -9.71 -21.37 -2.39
N ILE A 15 -10.52 -20.46 -1.86
CA ILE A 15 -11.74 -19.97 -2.50
C ILE A 15 -11.64 -18.44 -2.59
N VAL A 16 -11.76 -17.88 -3.78
CA VAL A 16 -11.77 -16.44 -4.01
C VAL A 16 -13.20 -15.94 -4.16
N LEU A 17 -13.62 -15.00 -3.30
CA LEU A 17 -14.90 -14.33 -3.43
C LEU A 17 -14.70 -12.96 -4.10
N ASN A 18 -15.34 -12.76 -5.26
CA ASN A 18 -15.29 -11.50 -6.01
C ASN A 18 -16.54 -11.33 -6.89
N ARG A 19 -16.62 -10.24 -7.66
CA ARG A 19 -17.75 -9.95 -8.56
C ARG A 19 -17.71 -10.71 -9.90
N GLY A 20 -16.81 -11.67 -10.06
CA GLY A 20 -16.67 -12.50 -11.27
C GLY A 20 -15.84 -11.88 -12.40
N ASN A 21 -15.45 -10.62 -12.32
CA ASN A 21 -14.81 -9.88 -13.43
C ASN A 21 -13.30 -10.14 -13.56
N ARG A 22 -12.68 -10.89 -12.67
CA ARG A 22 -11.22 -11.12 -12.60
C ARG A 22 -10.88 -12.58 -12.26
N ASN A 23 -11.65 -13.52 -12.77
CA ASN A 23 -11.39 -14.95 -12.54
C ASN A 23 -10.43 -15.54 -13.59
N GLU A 24 -10.20 -14.81 -14.69
CA GLU A 24 -9.16 -15.19 -15.67
C GLU A 24 -7.78 -15.09 -15.00
N GLY A 25 -7.00 -16.17 -15.12
CA GLY A 25 -5.67 -16.26 -14.50
C GLY A 25 -5.63 -16.73 -13.05
N LEU A 26 -6.76 -17.11 -12.44
CA LEU A 26 -6.71 -17.84 -11.16
C LEU A 26 -6.07 -19.21 -11.36
N PRO A 27 -5.24 -19.69 -10.40
CA PRO A 27 -4.69 -21.05 -10.45
C PRO A 27 -5.79 -22.11 -10.53
N GLU A 28 -5.57 -23.20 -11.24
CA GLU A 28 -6.57 -24.29 -11.44
C GLU A 28 -7.17 -24.85 -10.12
N ARG A 29 -6.41 -24.77 -9.04
CA ARG A 29 -6.84 -25.28 -7.72
C ARG A 29 -7.63 -24.27 -6.90
N VAL A 30 -7.91 -23.09 -7.45
CA VAL A 30 -8.64 -22.03 -6.76
C VAL A 30 -10.09 -22.02 -7.20
N ASP A 31 -11.00 -22.29 -6.27
CA ASP A 31 -12.42 -22.11 -6.50
C ASP A 31 -12.82 -20.63 -6.46
N SER A 32 -13.91 -20.26 -7.11
CA SER A 32 -14.43 -18.90 -7.06
C SER A 32 -15.91 -18.85 -6.69
N LEU A 33 -16.26 -17.89 -5.82
CA LEU A 33 -17.63 -17.52 -5.49
C LEU A 33 -17.92 -16.12 -6.02
N THR A 34 -19.02 -15.98 -6.75
CA THR A 34 -19.41 -14.67 -7.31
C THR A 34 -20.37 -13.96 -6.37
N CYS A 35 -19.94 -12.85 -5.78
CA CYS A 35 -20.73 -12.03 -4.88
C CYS A 35 -20.22 -10.59 -4.85
N ASP A 36 -21.11 -9.63 -4.65
CA ASP A 36 -20.69 -8.27 -4.24
C ASP A 36 -20.54 -8.26 -2.72
N TYR A 37 -19.33 -7.98 -2.24
CA TYR A 37 -19.02 -7.86 -0.83
C TYR A 37 -19.91 -6.85 -0.08
N ASN A 38 -20.40 -5.80 -0.77
CA ASN A 38 -21.28 -4.80 -0.16
C ASN A 38 -22.75 -5.21 -0.09
N ASP A 39 -23.14 -6.29 -0.77
CA ASP A 39 -24.48 -6.87 -0.67
C ASP A 39 -24.53 -7.94 0.44
N THR A 40 -24.98 -7.51 1.63
CA THR A 40 -25.04 -8.37 2.83
C THR A 40 -25.93 -9.61 2.62
N ASP A 41 -27.03 -9.50 1.89
CA ASP A 41 -27.93 -10.61 1.68
C ASP A 41 -27.33 -11.63 0.70
N SER A 42 -26.62 -11.15 -0.31
CA SER A 42 -25.81 -12.02 -1.19
C SER A 42 -24.69 -12.70 -0.43
N MET A 43 -23.98 -11.98 0.44
CA MET A 43 -22.95 -12.55 1.31
C MET A 43 -23.50 -13.68 2.18
N LYS A 44 -24.64 -13.47 2.84
CA LYS A 44 -25.32 -14.51 3.66
C LYS A 44 -25.71 -15.76 2.88
N ARG A 45 -26.09 -15.60 1.60
CA ARG A 45 -26.47 -16.75 0.75
C ARG A 45 -25.27 -17.56 0.27
N VAL A 46 -24.15 -16.88 0.00
CA VAL A 46 -22.96 -17.49 -0.58
C VAL A 46 -22.06 -18.08 0.50
N LEU A 47 -22.05 -17.48 1.69
CA LEU A 47 -21.25 -17.92 2.83
C LEU A 47 -22.09 -18.80 3.75
N ASP A 48 -22.34 -20.04 3.35
CA ASP A 48 -23.20 -21.00 4.06
C ASP A 48 -22.45 -22.02 4.92
N SER A 49 -21.11 -21.98 4.89
CA SER A 49 -20.23 -22.96 5.52
C SER A 49 -19.39 -22.37 6.65
N TYR A 50 -18.71 -23.21 7.39
CA TYR A 50 -17.61 -22.84 8.26
C TYR A 50 -16.33 -22.70 7.41
N TYR A 51 -15.53 -21.70 7.69
CA TYR A 51 -14.24 -21.46 7.04
C TYR A 51 -13.13 -21.50 8.09
N ASP A 52 -12.05 -22.22 7.82
CA ASP A 52 -10.89 -22.21 8.71
C ASP A 52 -10.26 -20.81 8.76
N VAL A 53 -10.12 -20.15 7.61
CA VAL A 53 -9.60 -18.80 7.50
C VAL A 53 -10.41 -17.97 6.51
N VAL A 54 -10.72 -16.73 6.88
CA VAL A 54 -11.26 -15.70 5.99
C VAL A 54 -10.27 -14.55 5.91
N ILE A 55 -9.92 -14.09 4.70
CA ILE A 55 -8.99 -12.99 4.46
C ILE A 55 -9.72 -11.88 3.72
N ASN A 56 -9.79 -10.68 4.31
CA ASN A 56 -10.51 -9.56 3.71
C ASN A 56 -9.59 -8.39 3.35
N PHE A 57 -9.42 -8.16 2.04
CA PHE A 57 -8.64 -7.06 1.46
C PHE A 57 -9.46 -5.81 1.16
N ILE A 58 -10.80 -5.90 1.17
CA ILE A 58 -11.70 -4.86 0.66
C ILE A 58 -12.62 -4.26 1.73
N LEU A 59 -12.27 -4.46 3.00
CA LEU A 59 -12.93 -3.82 4.14
C LEU A 59 -12.27 -2.46 4.41
N PHE A 60 -13.04 -1.39 4.37
CA PHE A 60 -12.55 -0.01 4.49
C PHE A 60 -13.20 0.80 5.60
N THR A 61 -14.34 0.36 6.15
CA THR A 61 -15.10 1.14 7.13
C THR A 61 -15.46 0.33 8.37
N PRO A 62 -15.67 0.99 9.53
CA PRO A 62 -16.10 0.29 10.75
C PRO A 62 -17.49 -0.36 10.62
N GLU A 63 -18.38 0.15 9.75
CA GLU A 63 -19.68 -0.47 9.47
C GLU A 63 -19.51 -1.82 8.77
N GLN A 64 -18.57 -1.90 7.82
CA GLN A 64 -18.21 -3.17 7.18
C GLN A 64 -17.61 -4.14 8.19
N ALA A 65 -16.76 -3.66 9.12
CA ALA A 65 -16.19 -4.49 10.17
C ALA A 65 -17.28 -5.06 11.11
N LYS A 66 -18.24 -4.24 11.55
CA LYS A 66 -19.36 -4.69 12.39
C LYS A 66 -20.20 -5.78 11.68
N ARG A 67 -20.52 -5.55 10.40
CA ARG A 67 -21.22 -6.52 9.59
C ARG A 67 -20.44 -7.84 9.47
N ASP A 68 -19.15 -7.79 9.26
CA ASP A 68 -18.34 -8.99 9.10
C ASP A 68 -18.20 -9.74 10.44
N VAL A 69 -18.09 -9.04 11.57
CA VAL A 69 -18.18 -9.67 12.90
C VAL A 69 -19.49 -10.42 13.05
N GLU A 70 -20.65 -9.82 12.71
CA GLU A 70 -21.96 -10.50 12.78
C GLU A 70 -22.05 -11.72 11.84
N LEU A 71 -21.45 -11.62 10.64
CA LEU A 71 -21.50 -12.70 9.65
C LEU A 71 -20.63 -13.89 10.02
N PHE A 72 -19.47 -13.65 10.62
CA PHE A 72 -18.44 -14.67 10.79
C PHE A 72 -18.25 -15.17 12.22
N THR A 73 -18.79 -14.52 13.25
CA THR A 73 -18.72 -15.03 14.63
C THR A 73 -19.31 -16.43 14.74
N GLY A 74 -18.52 -17.37 15.25
CA GLY A 74 -18.87 -18.79 15.34
C GLY A 74 -18.81 -19.56 14.01
N ARG A 75 -18.36 -18.94 12.93
CA ARG A 75 -18.31 -19.53 11.57
C ARG A 75 -16.93 -19.47 10.93
N VAL A 76 -15.94 -18.97 11.63
CA VAL A 76 -14.56 -18.88 11.15
C VAL A 76 -13.59 -19.24 12.27
N GLY A 77 -12.49 -19.90 11.91
CA GLY A 77 -11.38 -20.21 12.83
C GLY A 77 -10.44 -19.01 12.98
N GLN A 78 -10.21 -18.26 11.89
CA GLN A 78 -9.39 -17.05 11.87
C GLN A 78 -9.94 -16.06 10.85
N TYR A 79 -10.14 -14.80 11.24
CA TYR A 79 -10.51 -13.72 10.33
C TYR A 79 -9.33 -12.75 10.18
N ILE A 80 -8.72 -12.71 9.00
CA ILE A 80 -7.59 -11.83 8.71
C ILE A 80 -8.08 -10.54 8.07
N PHE A 81 -7.95 -9.43 8.79
CA PHE A 81 -8.27 -8.09 8.31
C PHE A 81 -7.01 -7.40 7.78
N ILE A 82 -7.01 -7.03 6.50
CA ILE A 82 -5.94 -6.20 5.93
C ILE A 82 -6.22 -4.74 6.24
N SER A 83 -5.54 -4.23 7.26
CA SER A 83 -5.56 -2.84 7.67
C SER A 83 -4.50 -2.02 6.90
N THR A 84 -3.83 -1.10 7.54
CA THR A 84 -2.76 -0.27 6.97
C THR A 84 -1.99 0.44 8.08
N VAL A 85 -0.70 0.72 7.86
CA VAL A 85 0.06 1.58 8.77
C VAL A 85 -0.45 3.02 8.77
N ALA A 86 -1.13 3.47 7.71
CA ALA A 86 -1.76 4.78 7.64
C ALA A 86 -2.86 5.00 8.70
N SER A 87 -3.28 3.96 9.43
CA SER A 87 -4.18 4.08 10.59
C SER A 87 -3.48 4.66 11.82
N ARG A 88 -2.15 4.64 11.87
CA ARG A 88 -1.36 5.10 13.03
C ARG A 88 -1.19 6.61 13.05
N ASN A 89 -0.91 7.14 14.22
CA ASN A 89 -0.61 8.56 14.39
C ASN A 89 0.88 8.83 14.15
N HIS A 90 1.22 9.16 12.93
CA HIS A 90 2.60 9.45 12.50
C HIS A 90 3.20 10.75 13.07
N GLU A 91 2.39 11.57 13.77
CA GLU A 91 2.87 12.81 14.38
C GLU A 91 3.54 12.57 15.74
N LEU A 92 3.32 11.40 16.36
CA LEU A 92 3.82 11.08 17.70
C LEU A 92 5.22 10.45 17.68
N THR A 93 5.53 9.66 16.70
CA THR A 93 6.81 8.95 16.58
C THR A 93 7.12 8.61 15.13
N CYS A 94 8.41 8.54 14.80
CA CYS A 94 8.88 8.00 13.54
C CYS A 94 9.13 6.49 13.59
N LEU A 95 9.33 5.91 14.77
CA LEU A 95 9.42 4.46 14.95
C LEU A 95 8.02 3.93 15.29
N ILE A 96 7.49 3.12 14.40
CA ILE A 96 6.12 2.60 14.46
C ILE A 96 6.19 1.09 14.65
N ASP A 97 5.48 0.60 15.64
CA ASP A 97 5.28 -0.80 15.97
C ASP A 97 3.78 -1.16 16.01
N GLU A 98 3.46 -2.39 16.36
CA GLU A 98 2.08 -2.85 16.47
C GLU A 98 1.29 -2.15 17.57
N GLU A 99 1.95 -1.67 18.64
CA GLU A 99 1.37 -0.96 19.80
C GLU A 99 1.22 0.55 19.56
N SER A 100 1.78 1.07 18.46
CA SER A 100 1.70 2.49 18.13
C SER A 100 0.26 2.96 18.00
N LEU A 101 -0.04 4.12 18.60
CA LEU A 101 -1.40 4.65 18.72
C LEU A 101 -2.04 4.91 17.35
N ALA A 102 -3.32 4.54 17.21
CA ALA A 102 -4.16 4.96 16.10
C ALA A 102 -4.41 6.46 16.14
N GLY A 103 -4.92 7.02 15.05
CA GLY A 103 -5.37 8.42 15.04
C GLY A 103 -4.77 9.27 13.94
N ASN A 104 -4.56 8.74 12.76
CA ASN A 104 -4.28 9.57 11.59
C ASN A 104 -5.48 10.49 11.31
N ARG A 105 -5.25 11.81 11.37
CA ARG A 105 -6.29 12.84 11.18
C ARG A 105 -6.36 13.40 9.77
N PHE A 106 -5.51 12.93 8.86
CA PHE A 106 -5.32 13.53 7.53
C PHE A 106 -6.08 12.81 6.40
N GLY A 107 -7.12 12.09 6.72
CA GLY A 107 -7.97 11.47 5.72
C GLY A 107 -8.83 10.34 6.28
N ASP A 108 -9.94 10.09 5.61
CA ASP A 108 -10.91 9.09 6.08
C ASP A 108 -10.39 7.67 5.95
N TYR A 109 -9.47 7.41 5.01
CA TYR A 109 -8.95 6.06 4.80
C TYR A 109 -8.25 5.49 6.04
N GLY A 110 -7.20 6.14 6.53
CA GLY A 110 -6.46 5.68 7.71
C GLY A 110 -7.32 5.69 8.96
N LYS A 111 -8.13 6.74 9.13
CA LYS A 111 -9.08 6.85 10.24
C LYS A 111 -10.08 5.68 10.27
N ASN A 112 -10.73 5.40 9.14
CA ASN A 112 -11.73 4.34 9.06
C ASN A 112 -11.11 2.95 9.25
N LYS A 113 -9.90 2.71 8.71
CA LYS A 113 -9.17 1.47 8.96
C LYS A 113 -8.86 1.29 10.45
N GLY A 114 -8.42 2.34 11.15
CA GLY A 114 -8.20 2.30 12.60
C GLY A 114 -9.48 2.00 13.38
N LEU A 115 -10.60 2.68 13.06
CA LEU A 115 -11.89 2.39 13.67
C LEU A 115 -12.40 0.97 13.37
N ALA A 116 -12.06 0.40 12.21
CA ALA A 116 -12.37 -1.00 11.91
C ALA A 116 -11.52 -1.97 12.76
N GLU A 117 -10.25 -1.65 13.02
CA GLU A 117 -9.42 -2.42 13.97
C GLU A 117 -10.06 -2.46 15.36
N ASP A 118 -10.56 -1.31 15.87
CA ASP A 118 -11.24 -1.23 17.17
C ASP A 118 -12.48 -2.14 17.24
N VAL A 119 -13.21 -2.31 16.12
CA VAL A 119 -14.36 -3.22 16.06
C VAL A 119 -13.92 -4.67 16.23
N PHE A 120 -12.87 -5.09 15.55
CA PHE A 120 -12.36 -6.46 15.67
C PHE A 120 -11.79 -6.74 17.05
N THR A 121 -10.98 -5.83 17.59
CA THR A 121 -10.36 -6.00 18.92
C THR A 121 -11.37 -6.02 20.06
N ALA A 122 -12.55 -5.41 19.88
CA ALA A 122 -13.64 -5.44 20.85
C ALA A 122 -14.63 -6.60 20.65
N SER A 123 -14.41 -7.47 19.67
CA SER A 123 -15.32 -8.58 19.34
C SER A 123 -14.80 -9.92 19.82
N ASP A 124 -15.69 -10.93 19.82
CA ASP A 124 -15.34 -12.34 20.08
C ASP A 124 -14.86 -13.08 18.81
N LEU A 125 -14.73 -12.38 17.68
CA LEU A 125 -14.25 -12.98 16.43
C LEU A 125 -12.74 -13.28 16.57
N PRO A 126 -12.27 -14.51 16.26
CA PRO A 126 -10.85 -14.81 16.25
C PRO A 126 -10.17 -14.07 15.08
N TYR A 127 -9.63 -12.90 15.36
CA TYR A 127 -9.08 -12.01 14.35
C TYR A 127 -7.55 -12.10 14.23
N THR A 128 -7.04 -11.69 13.08
CA THR A 128 -5.65 -11.27 12.89
C THR A 128 -5.67 -9.98 12.09
N ILE A 129 -4.99 -8.93 12.55
CA ILE A 129 -4.88 -7.67 11.84
C ILE A 129 -3.50 -7.58 11.19
N VAL A 130 -3.46 -7.36 9.87
CA VAL A 130 -2.22 -7.14 9.15
C VAL A 130 -2.17 -5.70 8.64
N ARG A 131 -1.10 -5.00 8.99
CA ARG A 131 -0.85 -3.60 8.60
C ARG A 131 0.31 -3.56 7.59
N PRO A 132 0.04 -3.54 6.29
CA PRO A 132 1.05 -3.24 5.29
C PRO A 132 1.37 -1.74 5.26
N SER A 133 2.58 -1.40 4.85
CA SER A 133 2.92 -0.12 4.26
C SER A 133 2.55 -0.13 2.76
N GLN A 134 3.18 0.65 1.92
CA GLN A 134 2.93 0.57 0.49
C GLN A 134 3.56 -0.69 -0.10
N THR A 135 2.72 -1.61 -0.54
CA THR A 135 3.14 -2.72 -1.38
C THR A 135 3.23 -2.27 -2.84
N TYR A 136 4.22 -2.77 -3.56
CA TYR A 136 4.42 -2.52 -4.98
C TYR A 136 4.71 -3.83 -5.72
N SER A 137 4.62 -3.79 -7.04
CA SER A 137 4.91 -4.89 -7.95
C SER A 137 5.44 -4.31 -9.27
N GLU A 138 5.72 -5.13 -10.25
CA GLU A 138 6.29 -4.70 -11.52
C GLU A 138 5.40 -3.70 -12.28
N ASP A 139 4.07 -3.78 -12.11
CA ASP A 139 3.10 -2.90 -12.78
C ASP A 139 2.92 -1.54 -12.09
N ARG A 140 3.45 -1.36 -10.88
CA ARG A 140 3.31 -0.12 -10.10
C ARG A 140 4.48 0.10 -9.16
N PHE A 141 4.91 1.34 -9.03
CA PHE A 141 6.01 1.72 -8.13
C PHE A 141 5.63 2.94 -7.27
N PRO A 142 6.02 3.02 -5.98
CA PRO A 142 5.76 4.19 -5.17
C PRO A 142 6.52 5.41 -5.70
N LEU A 143 5.79 6.50 -5.95
CA LEU A 143 6.35 7.79 -6.36
C LEU A 143 5.83 8.89 -5.44
N SER A 144 6.61 9.94 -5.22
CA SER A 144 6.26 11.06 -4.36
C SER A 144 4.98 11.74 -4.85
N VAL A 145 5.05 12.33 -6.03
CA VAL A 145 3.91 12.99 -6.71
C VAL A 145 3.71 12.32 -8.06
N LYS A 146 2.50 11.89 -8.34
CA LYS A 146 2.15 11.25 -9.60
C LYS A 146 0.74 11.63 -10.07
N GLY A 147 0.45 11.39 -11.33
CA GLY A 147 -0.88 11.42 -11.91
C GLY A 147 -1.71 10.18 -11.56
N LYS A 148 -2.54 9.75 -12.48
CA LYS A 148 -3.32 8.51 -12.33
C LYS A 148 -2.43 7.28 -12.47
N SER A 149 -1.44 7.32 -13.37
CA SER A 149 -0.45 6.27 -13.59
C SER A 149 0.95 6.69 -13.11
N TYR A 150 1.90 5.78 -13.21
CA TYR A 150 3.27 5.97 -12.74
C TYR A 150 4.20 6.48 -13.85
N TRP A 151 4.00 5.99 -15.08
CA TRP A 151 4.86 6.25 -16.21
C TRP A 151 5.06 7.75 -16.56
N PRO A 152 4.04 8.64 -16.45
CA PRO A 152 4.24 10.07 -16.77
C PRO A 152 5.38 10.73 -16.01
N VAL A 153 5.63 10.30 -14.76
CA VAL A 153 6.78 10.82 -13.99
C VAL A 153 8.10 10.33 -14.58
N ILE A 154 8.15 9.05 -14.95
CA ILE A 154 9.34 8.44 -15.57
C ILE A 154 9.59 9.06 -16.95
N GLN A 155 8.54 9.28 -17.74
CA GLN A 155 8.65 9.94 -19.03
C GLN A 155 9.22 11.37 -18.90
N ARG A 156 8.79 12.14 -17.89
CA ARG A 156 9.37 13.46 -17.61
C ARG A 156 10.88 13.39 -17.35
N MET A 157 11.34 12.36 -16.62
CA MET A 157 12.78 12.16 -16.39
C MET A 157 13.52 11.83 -17.70
N ILE A 158 12.96 10.96 -18.54
CA ILE A 158 13.51 10.60 -19.86
C ILE A 158 13.59 11.83 -20.76
N ASP A 159 12.57 12.70 -20.74
CA ASP A 159 12.50 13.95 -21.51
C ASP A 159 13.41 15.05 -20.95
N GLY A 160 14.15 14.77 -19.87
CA GLY A 160 15.03 15.75 -19.21
C GLY A 160 14.28 16.89 -18.51
N LYS A 161 12.99 16.70 -18.23
CA LYS A 161 12.15 17.64 -17.49
C LYS A 161 12.35 17.51 -15.98
N GLU A 162 11.96 18.53 -15.27
CA GLU A 162 11.96 18.55 -13.81
C GLU A 162 10.81 17.72 -13.23
N VAL A 163 11.07 17.03 -12.13
CA VAL A 163 10.07 16.22 -11.40
C VAL A 163 9.78 16.82 -10.03
N ILE A 164 8.51 16.81 -9.63
CA ILE A 164 8.09 17.33 -8.34
C ILE A 164 8.32 16.29 -7.26
N VAL A 165 9.02 16.68 -6.20
CA VAL A 165 9.21 15.90 -4.98
C VAL A 165 8.65 16.68 -3.81
N HIS A 166 7.89 16.04 -2.94
CA HIS A 166 7.32 16.73 -1.78
C HIS A 166 8.37 17.01 -0.70
N GLY A 167 8.17 18.10 0.04
CA GLY A 167 9.06 18.49 1.13
C GLY A 167 10.45 18.81 0.64
N ASP A 168 11.44 18.15 1.19
CA ASP A 168 12.85 18.16 0.81
C ASP A 168 13.32 16.83 0.21
N GLY A 169 12.37 15.89 0.01
CA GLY A 169 12.67 14.55 -0.50
C GLY A 169 13.29 13.60 0.53
N GLN A 170 13.51 14.06 1.77
CA GLN A 170 14.26 13.31 2.79
C GLN A 170 13.38 12.53 3.78
N SER A 171 12.06 12.67 3.72
CA SER A 171 11.21 11.80 4.55
C SER A 171 11.42 10.33 4.17
N VAL A 172 11.55 9.51 5.21
CA VAL A 172 11.92 8.09 5.10
C VAL A 172 10.67 7.23 5.03
N TRP A 173 10.70 6.22 4.16
CA TRP A 173 9.56 5.32 3.98
C TRP A 173 10.01 3.89 3.71
N ALA A 174 9.10 2.93 3.95
CA ALA A 174 9.30 1.52 3.60
C ALA A 174 8.33 1.12 2.48
N SER A 175 8.88 0.55 1.41
CA SER A 175 8.12 -0.04 0.31
C SER A 175 8.44 -1.52 0.20
N THR A 176 7.42 -2.35 0.01
CA THR A 176 7.56 -3.80 0.05
C THR A 176 7.11 -4.41 -1.26
N HIS A 177 7.94 -5.24 -1.87
CA HIS A 177 7.52 -5.99 -3.06
C HIS A 177 6.39 -6.96 -2.71
N ALA A 178 5.41 -7.08 -3.61
CA ALA A 178 4.20 -7.87 -3.36
C ALA A 178 4.49 -9.35 -3.12
N ASP A 179 5.54 -9.90 -3.72
CA ASP A 179 5.95 -11.30 -3.53
C ASP A 179 6.54 -11.54 -2.14
N GLU A 180 7.38 -10.61 -1.65
CA GLU A 180 7.96 -10.70 -0.31
C GLU A 180 6.91 -10.43 0.77
N PHE A 181 5.99 -9.49 0.50
CA PHE A 181 4.81 -9.33 1.35
C PHE A 181 4.00 -10.62 1.43
N ALA A 182 3.71 -11.26 0.29
CA ALA A 182 2.94 -12.48 0.23
C ALA A 182 3.64 -13.65 0.96
N GLU A 183 4.96 -13.75 0.87
CA GLU A 183 5.74 -14.77 1.57
C GLU A 183 5.61 -14.65 3.08
N LEU A 184 5.79 -13.45 3.62
CA LEU A 184 5.59 -13.18 5.05
C LEU A 184 4.12 -13.32 5.47
N PHE A 185 3.19 -12.86 4.62
CA PHE A 185 1.77 -12.91 4.91
C PHE A 185 1.24 -14.35 5.08
N VAL A 186 1.70 -15.28 4.25
CA VAL A 186 1.25 -16.68 4.32
C VAL A 186 1.58 -17.31 5.68
N SER A 187 2.61 -16.85 6.38
CA SER A 187 2.98 -17.40 7.69
C SER A 187 1.97 -17.10 8.81
N VAL A 188 1.11 -16.08 8.64
CA VAL A 188 0.07 -15.79 9.62
C VAL A 188 -1.24 -16.50 9.31
N VAL A 189 -1.39 -17.11 8.13
CA VAL A 189 -2.60 -17.77 7.67
C VAL A 189 -2.75 -19.14 8.31
N GLY A 190 -3.81 -19.35 9.10
CA GLY A 190 -4.04 -20.60 9.80
C GLY A 190 -3.05 -20.89 10.94
N HIS A 191 -2.34 -19.87 11.43
CA HIS A 191 -1.37 -20.02 12.49
C HIS A 191 -1.98 -19.64 13.84
N ASP A 192 -2.07 -20.58 14.77
CA ASP A 192 -2.76 -20.38 16.07
C ASP A 192 -2.19 -19.19 16.85
N ALA A 193 -0.87 -18.99 16.85
CA ALA A 193 -0.23 -17.88 17.56
C ALA A 193 -0.49 -16.50 16.90
N SER A 194 -1.13 -16.45 15.73
CA SER A 194 -1.52 -15.19 15.10
C SER A 194 -2.98 -14.80 15.39
N ILE A 195 -3.74 -15.64 16.07
CA ILE A 195 -5.12 -15.33 16.47
C ILE A 195 -5.11 -14.27 17.59
N ASN A 196 -5.95 -13.24 17.42
CA ASN A 196 -6.06 -12.05 18.27
C ASN A 196 -4.78 -11.20 18.33
N GLU A 197 -4.01 -11.26 17.25
CA GLU A 197 -2.74 -10.55 17.13
C GLU A 197 -2.75 -9.54 15.97
N VAL A 198 -1.84 -8.56 16.09
CA VAL A 198 -1.59 -7.56 15.06
C VAL A 198 -0.17 -7.76 14.52
N TYR A 199 0.01 -7.67 13.21
CA TYR A 199 1.32 -7.74 12.54
C TYR A 199 1.52 -6.59 11.59
N GLN A 200 2.70 -6.00 11.61
CA GLN A 200 3.21 -5.13 10.56
C GLN A 200 4.01 -5.97 9.57
N ILE A 201 3.70 -5.83 8.27
CA ILE A 201 4.42 -6.56 7.21
C ILE A 201 4.92 -5.55 6.17
N MET A 202 6.22 -5.25 6.21
CA MET A 202 6.91 -4.41 5.24
C MET A 202 8.40 -4.67 5.25
N ASN A 203 9.08 -4.19 4.22
CA ASN A 203 10.53 -4.23 4.12
C ASN A 203 11.16 -3.39 5.25
N ASP A 204 12.20 -3.93 5.89
CA ASP A 204 12.91 -3.30 7.00
C ASP A 204 14.06 -2.39 6.57
N THR A 205 14.26 -2.24 5.26
CA THR A 205 15.27 -1.32 4.71
C THR A 205 14.57 -0.04 4.24
N PRO A 206 14.57 1.01 5.05
CA PRO A 206 13.93 2.27 4.67
C PRO A 206 14.75 3.00 3.62
N HIS A 207 14.07 3.83 2.82
CA HIS A 207 14.67 4.72 1.83
C HIS A 207 13.96 6.08 1.82
N THR A 208 14.66 7.11 1.37
CA THR A 208 14.08 8.43 1.16
C THR A 208 13.35 8.50 -0.17
N TRP A 209 12.50 9.50 -0.35
CA TRP A 209 11.87 9.74 -1.66
C TRP A 209 12.90 10.13 -2.71
N ASP A 210 13.96 10.83 -2.32
CA ASP A 210 15.08 11.14 -3.21
C ASP A 210 15.81 9.89 -3.69
N ASP A 211 15.99 8.88 -2.84
CA ASP A 211 16.62 7.62 -3.24
C ASP A 211 15.84 6.93 -4.36
N VAL A 212 14.50 6.95 -4.28
CA VAL A 212 13.64 6.40 -5.34
C VAL A 212 13.92 7.05 -6.69
N TYR A 213 13.90 8.39 -6.74
CA TYR A 213 14.09 9.10 -8.02
C TYR A 213 15.54 9.02 -8.51
N ARG A 214 16.52 9.00 -7.62
CA ARG A 214 17.94 8.81 -7.97
C ARG A 214 18.18 7.43 -8.57
N GLU A 215 17.53 6.40 -8.03
CA GLU A 215 17.68 5.05 -8.59
C GLU A 215 17.03 4.96 -9.99
N PHE A 216 15.84 5.57 -10.20
CA PHE A 216 15.27 5.70 -11.54
C PHE A 216 16.22 6.45 -12.50
N ALA A 217 16.74 7.59 -12.11
CA ALA A 217 17.64 8.40 -12.95
C ALA A 217 18.90 7.61 -13.35
N LYS A 218 19.46 6.88 -12.39
CA LYS A 218 20.65 6.04 -12.60
C LYS A 218 20.38 4.92 -13.62
N GLN A 219 19.27 4.18 -13.48
CA GLN A 219 18.94 3.07 -14.38
C GLN A 219 18.52 3.54 -15.76
N LEU A 220 17.86 4.69 -15.85
CA LEU A 220 17.51 5.34 -17.11
C LEU A 220 18.70 6.07 -17.77
N ASN A 221 19.81 6.22 -17.04
CA ASN A 221 20.98 7.02 -17.46
C ASN A 221 20.60 8.46 -17.83
N VAL A 222 19.82 9.13 -16.99
CA VAL A 222 19.38 10.52 -17.14
C VAL A 222 19.76 11.36 -15.92
N GLU A 223 19.75 12.68 -16.08
CA GLU A 223 19.97 13.61 -14.98
C GLU A 223 18.73 13.71 -14.09
N TYR A 224 18.89 13.56 -12.78
CA TYR A 224 17.83 13.81 -11.80
C TYR A 224 17.64 15.31 -11.54
N LYS A 225 16.49 15.85 -11.90
CA LYS A 225 16.14 17.28 -11.77
C LYS A 225 14.94 17.48 -10.83
N PRO A 226 15.13 17.40 -9.51
CA PRO A 226 14.04 17.58 -8.56
C PRO A 226 13.63 19.04 -8.41
N VAL A 227 12.33 19.27 -8.20
CA VAL A 227 11.80 20.51 -7.65
C VAL A 227 11.09 20.17 -6.35
N TYR A 228 11.68 20.60 -5.25
CA TYR A 228 11.17 20.35 -3.91
C TYR A 228 10.06 21.34 -3.57
N ILE A 229 8.84 20.83 -3.40
CA ILE A 229 7.67 21.63 -3.11
C ILE A 229 7.07 21.20 -1.78
N SER A 230 6.88 22.17 -0.86
CA SER A 230 6.34 21.90 0.46
C SER A 230 4.94 21.26 0.39
N LYS A 231 4.64 20.39 1.35
CA LYS A 231 3.30 19.78 1.49
C LYS A 231 2.19 20.83 1.57
N ASP A 232 2.49 22.02 2.15
CA ASP A 232 1.50 23.08 2.33
C ASP A 232 1.10 23.75 1.02
N ILE A 233 1.94 23.68 0.01
CA ILE A 233 1.63 24.09 -1.35
C ILE A 233 0.91 22.95 -2.08
N LEU A 234 1.45 21.73 -2.01
CA LEU A 234 0.92 20.57 -2.72
C LEU A 234 -0.51 20.23 -2.29
N LYS A 235 -0.87 20.34 -1.01
CA LYS A 235 -2.24 20.12 -0.51
C LYS A 235 -3.28 21.07 -1.08
N LYS A 236 -2.86 22.20 -1.69
CA LYS A 236 -3.77 23.14 -2.35
C LYS A 236 -4.17 22.71 -3.75
N SER A 237 -3.59 21.63 -4.28
CA SER A 237 -3.98 21.09 -5.58
C SER A 237 -5.47 20.73 -5.58
N ARG A 238 -6.18 21.21 -6.60
CA ARG A 238 -7.59 20.87 -6.85
C ARG A 238 -7.74 19.77 -7.90
N LYS A 239 -6.65 19.48 -8.64
CA LYS A 239 -6.66 18.50 -9.74
C LYS A 239 -6.28 17.10 -9.25
N TYR A 240 -5.37 17.02 -8.28
CA TYR A 240 -4.89 15.76 -7.68
C TYR A 240 -5.05 15.82 -6.17
N ASP A 241 -5.57 14.75 -5.57
CA ASP A 241 -5.62 14.63 -4.10
C ASP A 241 -4.22 14.31 -3.56
N LEU A 242 -3.50 15.36 -3.24
CA LEU A 242 -2.17 15.29 -2.62
C LEU A 242 -2.22 15.47 -1.10
N MET A 243 -3.38 15.85 -0.56
CA MET A 243 -3.53 16.04 0.88
C MET A 243 -3.46 14.70 1.61
N THR A 244 -4.29 13.74 1.24
CA THR A 244 -4.34 12.43 1.88
C THR A 244 -3.01 11.68 1.73
N SER A 245 -2.47 11.63 0.51
CA SER A 245 -1.29 10.81 0.21
C SER A 245 0.03 11.41 0.73
N ILE A 246 0.16 12.74 0.74
CA ILE A 246 1.41 13.38 1.18
C ILE A 246 1.31 13.81 2.64
N GLN A 247 0.32 14.62 2.99
CA GLN A 247 0.22 15.14 4.34
C GLN A 247 -0.18 14.06 5.36
N GLY A 248 -0.96 13.06 4.94
CA GLY A 248 -1.40 11.98 5.80
C GLY A 248 -0.41 10.84 5.97
N ASP A 249 0.60 10.75 5.10
CA ASP A 249 1.49 9.59 5.08
C ASP A 249 2.93 9.96 4.65
N LYS A 250 3.18 10.19 3.36
CA LYS A 250 4.53 10.29 2.77
C LYS A 250 5.41 11.40 3.34
N HIS A 251 4.79 12.45 3.90
CA HIS A 251 5.52 13.57 4.50
C HIS A 251 6.22 13.17 5.80
N PHE A 252 5.73 12.17 6.52
CA PHE A 252 6.35 11.70 7.75
C PHE A 252 7.49 10.73 7.45
N SER A 253 8.54 10.77 8.27
CA SER A 253 9.54 9.71 8.28
C SER A 253 9.01 8.53 9.06
N ASN A 254 8.75 7.43 8.37
CA ASN A 254 8.16 6.23 8.95
C ASN A 254 9.16 5.09 8.90
N ILE A 255 9.63 4.67 10.07
CA ILE A 255 10.46 3.50 10.29
C ILE A 255 9.62 2.49 11.07
N TYR A 256 9.62 1.25 10.64
CA TYR A 256 8.74 0.22 11.20
C TYR A 256 9.54 -0.88 11.89
N ASP A 257 9.12 -1.26 13.09
CA ASP A 257 9.61 -2.47 13.73
C ASP A 257 8.86 -3.68 13.14
N VAL A 258 9.57 -4.56 12.47
CA VAL A 258 9.04 -5.78 11.85
C VAL A 258 9.53 -7.05 12.55
N SER A 259 10.08 -6.92 13.76
CA SER A 259 10.63 -8.03 14.53
C SER A 259 9.59 -9.12 14.80
N LYS A 260 8.32 -8.73 15.03
CA LYS A 260 7.22 -9.65 15.32
C LYS A 260 6.94 -10.60 14.16
N ILE A 261 6.79 -10.08 12.93
CA ILE A 261 6.56 -10.95 11.76
C ILE A 261 7.79 -11.75 11.39
N LYS A 262 8.99 -11.20 11.59
CA LYS A 262 10.25 -11.94 11.39
C LYS A 262 10.40 -13.11 12.38
N ALA A 263 9.90 -12.99 13.61
CA ALA A 263 9.92 -14.07 14.58
C ALA A 263 9.08 -15.30 14.12
N LEU A 264 8.01 -15.09 13.34
CA LEU A 264 7.26 -16.18 12.69
C LEU A 264 7.99 -16.77 11.48
N ASN A 265 8.97 -16.06 10.94
CA ASN A 265 9.69 -16.43 9.73
C ASN A 265 11.22 -16.44 9.96
N PRO A 266 11.72 -17.30 10.85
CA PRO A 266 13.14 -17.34 11.14
C PRO A 266 13.95 -17.69 9.87
N GLY A 267 14.89 -16.81 9.53
CA GLY A 267 15.71 -16.96 8.31
C GLY A 267 15.15 -16.26 7.06
N PHE A 268 13.99 -15.61 7.13
CA PHE A 268 13.54 -14.75 6.03
C PHE A 268 14.38 -13.48 5.95
N GLU A 269 14.82 -13.16 4.76
CA GLU A 269 15.53 -11.91 4.42
C GLU A 269 14.89 -11.28 3.19
N PHE A 270 14.70 -9.96 3.23
CA PHE A 270 14.27 -9.21 2.05
C PHE A 270 15.38 -9.18 1.00
N LYS A 271 15.05 -9.53 -0.24
CA LYS A 271 15.97 -9.63 -1.39
C LYS A 271 15.69 -8.60 -2.44
N ILE A 272 14.43 -8.10 -2.50
CA ILE A 272 13.99 -7.12 -3.48
C ILE A 272 14.10 -5.73 -2.86
N GLY A 273 15.29 -5.14 -3.00
CA GLY A 273 15.54 -3.76 -2.59
C GLY A 273 15.05 -2.74 -3.62
N LEU A 274 15.38 -1.47 -3.36
CA LEU A 274 15.00 -0.36 -4.24
C LEU A 274 15.52 -0.54 -5.67
N LYS A 275 16.75 -1.03 -5.82
CA LYS A 275 17.37 -1.24 -7.14
C LYS A 275 16.63 -2.31 -7.94
N GLU A 276 16.42 -3.47 -7.35
CA GLU A 276 15.73 -4.60 -7.99
C GLU A 276 14.27 -4.24 -8.32
N GLY A 277 13.60 -3.50 -7.43
CA GLY A 277 12.23 -3.05 -7.64
C GLY A 277 12.11 -2.06 -8.80
N VAL A 278 13.02 -1.09 -8.92
CA VAL A 278 13.06 -0.14 -10.05
C VAL A 278 13.35 -0.86 -11.36
N GLU A 279 14.31 -1.80 -11.35
CA GLU A 279 14.64 -2.62 -12.51
C GLU A 279 13.42 -3.45 -12.99
N GLY A 280 12.72 -4.10 -12.05
CA GLY A 280 11.52 -4.87 -12.35
C GLY A 280 10.41 -4.01 -12.97
N PHE A 281 10.16 -2.82 -12.41
CA PHE A 281 9.17 -1.89 -12.95
C PHE A 281 9.54 -1.41 -14.38
N LEU A 282 10.79 -1.03 -14.62
CA LEU A 282 11.23 -0.59 -15.94
C LEU A 282 11.13 -1.70 -16.98
N ASN A 283 11.58 -2.92 -16.64
CA ASN A 283 11.49 -4.09 -17.51
C ASN A 283 10.03 -4.44 -17.83
N TYR A 284 9.13 -4.36 -16.84
CA TYR A 284 7.70 -4.55 -17.07
C TYR A 284 7.14 -3.52 -18.05
N CYS A 285 7.47 -2.25 -17.88
CA CYS A 285 7.02 -1.19 -18.77
C CYS A 285 7.58 -1.34 -20.20
N ASP A 286 8.80 -1.86 -20.35
CA ASP A 286 9.39 -2.13 -21.66
C ASP A 286 8.73 -3.33 -22.36
N ALA A 287 8.37 -4.35 -21.60
CA ALA A 287 7.65 -5.52 -22.11
C ALA A 287 6.15 -5.24 -22.40
N ASN A 288 5.56 -4.25 -21.71
CA ASN A 288 4.13 -3.94 -21.78
C ASN A 288 3.92 -2.47 -22.16
N ILE A 289 3.89 -2.19 -23.44
CA ILE A 289 3.80 -0.80 -23.94
C ILE A 289 2.58 -0.04 -23.40
N ASP A 290 1.48 -0.74 -23.12
CA ASP A 290 0.26 -0.15 -22.57
C ASP A 290 0.45 0.35 -21.12
N ALA A 291 1.50 -0.09 -20.41
CA ALA A 291 1.88 0.45 -19.11
C ALA A 291 2.50 1.85 -19.21
N LYS A 292 3.03 2.21 -20.39
CA LYS A 292 3.60 3.53 -20.69
C LYS A 292 2.51 4.56 -21.00
N VAL A 293 1.59 4.72 -20.05
CA VAL A 293 0.44 5.62 -20.20
C VAL A 293 0.89 7.07 -20.34
N TYR A 294 0.40 7.75 -21.39
CA TYR A 294 0.61 9.17 -21.59
C TYR A 294 -0.48 9.99 -20.91
N GLU A 295 -0.09 10.92 -20.02
CA GLU A 295 -1.00 11.83 -19.30
C GLU A 295 -0.59 13.29 -19.55
N PRO A 296 -0.96 13.90 -20.68
CA PRO A 296 -0.57 15.28 -21.02
C PRO A 296 -1.07 16.29 -19.99
N ASP A 297 -2.20 16.03 -19.39
CA ASP A 297 -2.77 16.85 -18.34
C ASP A 297 -1.93 16.88 -17.06
N PHE A 298 -1.30 15.76 -16.70
CA PHE A 298 -0.39 15.70 -15.55
C PHE A 298 0.92 16.42 -15.87
N ASP A 299 1.45 16.19 -17.07
CA ASP A 299 2.67 16.84 -17.53
C ASP A 299 2.54 18.38 -17.55
N ALA A 300 1.47 18.89 -18.17
CA ALA A 300 1.17 20.32 -18.20
C ALA A 300 0.93 20.90 -16.80
N TRP A 301 0.29 20.17 -15.91
CA TRP A 301 0.09 20.59 -14.52
C TRP A 301 1.42 20.68 -13.76
N CYS A 302 2.34 19.74 -13.96
CA CYS A 302 3.67 19.79 -13.38
C CYS A 302 4.43 21.04 -13.86
N ASP A 303 4.44 21.30 -15.17
CA ASP A 303 5.13 22.46 -15.76
C ASP A 303 4.57 23.78 -15.20
N ALA A 304 3.24 23.91 -15.11
CA ALA A 304 2.58 25.11 -14.58
C ALA A 304 2.89 25.32 -13.09
N LEU A 305 2.84 24.25 -12.28
CA LEU A 305 3.14 24.34 -10.85
C LEU A 305 4.61 24.72 -10.61
N ILE A 306 5.54 24.07 -11.31
CA ILE A 306 6.97 24.35 -11.21
C ILE A 306 7.27 25.80 -11.60
N ALA A 307 6.73 26.28 -12.72
CA ALA A 307 6.92 27.65 -13.17
C ALA A 307 6.40 28.66 -12.15
N SER A 308 5.18 28.47 -11.65
CA SER A 308 4.58 29.34 -10.62
C SER A 308 5.37 29.32 -9.32
N TYR A 309 5.86 28.15 -8.91
CA TYR A 309 6.66 28.01 -7.70
C TYR A 309 8.01 28.75 -7.80
N LYS A 310 8.72 28.57 -8.93
CA LYS A 310 9.99 29.28 -9.19
C LYS A 310 9.81 30.79 -9.26
N GLN A 311 8.72 31.24 -9.89
CA GLN A 311 8.39 32.67 -9.94
C GLN A 311 8.13 33.21 -8.52
N ALA A 312 7.38 32.51 -7.69
CA ALA A 312 7.15 32.93 -6.31
C ALA A 312 8.46 33.00 -5.52
N LEU A 313 9.35 32.02 -5.66
CA LEU A 313 10.65 32.03 -5.00
C LEU A 313 11.54 33.19 -5.43
N SER A 314 11.50 33.58 -6.70
CA SER A 314 12.31 34.70 -7.22
C SER A 314 11.89 36.08 -6.67
N THR A 315 10.71 36.16 -6.03
CA THR A 315 10.21 37.39 -5.39
C THR A 315 10.55 37.49 -3.91
N ILE A 316 11.13 36.42 -3.32
CA ILE A 316 11.51 36.41 -1.91
C ILE A 316 12.85 37.11 -1.74
N GLU A 317 12.84 38.28 -1.07
CA GLU A 317 14.04 38.98 -0.65
C GLU A 317 14.40 38.55 0.78
N ILE A 318 15.62 38.05 0.96
CA ILE A 318 16.18 37.74 2.28
C ILE A 318 17.06 38.93 2.66
N GLN A 319 16.69 39.63 3.73
CA GLN A 319 17.45 40.72 4.30
C GLN A 319 18.52 40.21 5.28
#